data_42fee5777fb3a75f67eeb0702531cb5a
#
_entry.id   42fee5777fb3a75f67eeb0702531cb5a
#
_cell.length_a   1.000
_cell.length_b   1.000
_cell.length_c   1.000
_cell.angle_alpha   90.00
_cell.angle_beta   90.00
_cell.angle_gamma   90.00
#
_symmetry.space_group_name_H-M   'P 1'
#
loop_
_entity.id
_entity.type
_entity.pdbx_description
1 polymer ?
#
loop_
_entity_poly.entity_id
_entity_poly.type
_entity_poly.pdbx_seq_one_letter_code
_entity_poly.pdbx_strand_id
1 'polypeptide(L)'
;DGGAIDVTDNNSDITHPSGFTIINNTAFTNNTAEGYGGAIYTNSVTAPYLIDISIDDSYSQNGGVLIDENNSAAGYGDGPSTAAGGFMYLGLSEVTFDIADGKTLVIGNTENDGVVDSIAGTGVITKTGSGDLVLNADNNDFTGEMQIENGEVTLGRSNSLMNVGDTHCQDDPQDCYGLTIGSLDQYQNQAELNVVSTQHTFVHALTGFQNGTLNIDAGGNVTVNQGSFAGTIEGAGQLTIAQNGSYVLAGAQSMALTGDIVVD
;
A
#
# COMPACT_ATOMS: atom_id res chain seq x y z
N ASP A 1 3.10 8.00 -20.93
CA ASP A 1 2.79 7.39 -19.65
C ASP A 1 1.66 6.39 -19.88
N GLY A 2 1.45 5.46 -18.94
CA GLY A 2 0.37 4.47 -18.99
C GLY A 2 0.45 3.45 -20.14
N GLY A 3 0.94 2.22 -19.89
CA GLY A 3 1.02 1.21 -20.95
C GLY A 3 -0.35 0.71 -21.42
N ALA A 4 -1.31 0.54 -20.50
CA ALA A 4 -2.66 0.10 -20.81
C ALA A 4 -3.70 1.20 -20.55
N ILE A 5 -3.56 1.92 -19.44
CA ILE A 5 -4.48 2.99 -19.04
C ILE A 5 -3.66 4.25 -18.71
N ASP A 6 -3.97 5.34 -19.38
CA ASP A 6 -3.44 6.67 -19.09
C ASP A 6 -4.62 7.62 -18.82
N VAL A 7 -4.72 8.09 -17.59
CA VAL A 7 -5.75 9.04 -17.17
C VAL A 7 -5.09 10.31 -16.69
N THR A 8 -5.10 11.30 -17.57
CA THR A 8 -4.53 12.62 -17.31
C THR A 8 -5.63 13.65 -17.47
N ASP A 9 -5.88 14.46 -16.46
CA ASP A 9 -6.85 15.55 -16.56
C ASP A 9 -6.16 16.89 -16.29
N ASN A 10 -6.39 17.83 -17.20
CA ASN A 10 -6.03 19.22 -17.05
C ASN A 10 -7.28 20.10 -16.79
N ASN A 11 -8.41 19.47 -16.47
CA ASN A 11 -9.66 20.19 -16.23
C ASN A 11 -9.68 20.77 -14.80
N SER A 12 -9.98 22.04 -14.69
CA SER A 12 -10.10 22.75 -13.42
C SER A 12 -11.47 22.57 -12.73
N ASP A 13 -12.32 21.69 -13.22
CA ASP A 13 -13.62 21.44 -12.58
C ASP A 13 -13.48 20.43 -11.45
N ILE A 14 -13.32 20.94 -10.24
CA ILE A 14 -13.20 20.16 -9.02
C ILE A 14 -14.54 19.59 -8.50
N THR A 15 -15.65 19.87 -9.18
CA THR A 15 -16.99 19.49 -8.70
C THR A 15 -17.36 18.05 -9.05
N HIS A 16 -16.65 17.42 -9.96
CA HIS A 16 -16.91 16.05 -10.40
C HIS A 16 -15.58 15.31 -10.54
N PRO A 17 -15.12 14.64 -9.48
CA PRO A 17 -13.93 13.79 -9.58
C PRO A 17 -14.19 12.71 -10.65
N SER A 18 -13.28 12.60 -11.59
CA SER A 18 -13.31 11.52 -12.57
C SER A 18 -12.77 10.25 -11.93
N GLY A 19 -13.24 9.09 -12.38
CA GLY A 19 -12.79 7.82 -11.87
C GLY A 19 -13.12 6.68 -12.81
N PHE A 20 -12.59 5.50 -12.54
CA PHE A 20 -12.93 4.27 -13.22
C PHE A 20 -12.88 3.09 -12.26
N THR A 21 -13.62 2.04 -12.59
CA THR A 21 -13.67 0.82 -11.81
C THR A 21 -13.08 -0.33 -12.61
N ILE A 22 -12.19 -1.08 -12.01
CA ILE A 22 -11.67 -2.35 -12.54
C ILE A 22 -12.33 -3.46 -11.75
N ILE A 23 -13.02 -4.35 -12.45
CA ILE A 23 -13.74 -5.44 -11.81
C ILE A 23 -13.16 -6.76 -12.29
N ASN A 24 -13.24 -7.77 -11.48
CA ASN A 24 -12.87 -9.17 -11.69
C ASN A 24 -12.45 -9.62 -13.10
N ASN A 25 -11.52 -10.57 -13.20
CA ASN A 25 -11.04 -11.15 -14.46
C ASN A 25 -10.36 -10.14 -15.41
N THR A 26 -9.84 -9.05 -14.88
CA THR A 26 -8.99 -8.13 -15.63
C THR A 26 -7.55 -8.59 -15.54
N ALA A 27 -6.80 -8.51 -16.62
CA ALA A 27 -5.38 -8.85 -16.66
C ALA A 27 -4.56 -7.65 -17.16
N PHE A 28 -3.54 -7.29 -16.41
CA PHE A 28 -2.50 -6.35 -16.80
C PHE A 28 -1.19 -7.14 -16.93
N THR A 29 -0.81 -7.47 -18.15
CA THR A 29 0.37 -8.32 -18.40
C THR A 29 1.26 -7.71 -19.46
N ASN A 30 2.56 -7.66 -19.18
CA ASN A 30 3.57 -7.21 -20.10
C ASN A 30 3.33 -5.79 -20.67
N ASN A 31 2.67 -4.92 -19.91
CA ASN A 31 2.53 -3.52 -20.31
C ASN A 31 3.84 -2.79 -20.05
N THR A 32 4.20 -1.90 -20.96
CA THR A 32 5.45 -1.14 -20.87
C THR A 32 5.19 0.32 -21.18
N ALA A 33 5.68 1.20 -20.31
CA ALA A 33 5.67 2.63 -20.53
C ALA A 33 7.11 3.18 -20.58
N GLU A 34 7.37 4.15 -21.46
CA GLU A 34 8.66 4.88 -21.47
C GLU A 34 8.77 5.88 -20.32
N GLY A 35 7.65 6.28 -19.74
CA GLY A 35 7.55 7.16 -18.58
C GLY A 35 7.09 6.39 -17.34
N TYR A 36 5.98 6.78 -16.80
CA TYR A 36 5.41 6.27 -15.55
C TYR A 36 4.20 5.36 -15.79
N GLY A 37 3.92 4.47 -14.82
CA GLY A 37 2.77 3.58 -14.82
C GLY A 37 2.80 2.55 -15.95
N GLY A 38 3.53 1.46 -15.78
CA GLY A 38 3.66 0.43 -16.82
C GLY A 38 2.32 -0.08 -17.31
N ALA A 39 1.38 -0.34 -16.42
CA ALA A 39 0.00 -0.67 -16.76
C ALA A 39 -0.93 0.54 -16.60
N ILE A 40 -0.92 1.20 -15.45
CA ILE A 40 -1.85 2.27 -15.12
C ILE A 40 -1.06 3.54 -14.72
N TYR A 41 -1.37 4.63 -15.38
CA TYR A 41 -0.89 5.96 -15.01
C TYR A 41 -2.07 6.88 -14.71
N THR A 42 -2.01 7.55 -13.56
CA THR A 42 -2.98 8.58 -13.22
C THR A 42 -2.28 9.79 -12.65
N ASN A 43 -2.62 10.96 -13.16
CA ASN A 43 -2.13 12.22 -12.62
C ASN A 43 -3.18 13.31 -12.82
N SER A 44 -3.68 13.86 -11.75
CA SER A 44 -4.57 15.01 -11.75
C SER A 44 -3.84 16.24 -11.23
N VAL A 45 -4.21 17.41 -11.74
CA VAL A 45 -3.64 18.69 -11.28
C VAL A 45 -4.57 19.44 -10.32
N THR A 46 -5.82 19.02 -10.19
CA THR A 46 -6.83 19.80 -9.47
C THR A 46 -7.73 19.02 -8.53
N ALA A 47 -7.98 17.75 -8.80
CA ALA A 47 -8.83 16.89 -7.96
C ALA A 47 -8.35 15.43 -8.09
N PRO A 48 -8.42 14.64 -7.03
CA PRO A 48 -8.00 13.24 -7.11
C PRO A 48 -8.90 12.46 -8.07
N TYR A 49 -8.27 11.55 -8.84
CA TYR A 49 -9.01 10.49 -9.51
C TYR A 49 -9.37 9.40 -8.52
N LEU A 50 -10.58 8.89 -8.64
CA LEU A 50 -11.05 7.75 -7.85
C LEU A 50 -10.95 6.48 -8.69
N ILE A 51 -10.15 5.55 -8.24
CA ILE A 51 -9.95 4.26 -8.90
C ILE A 51 -10.43 3.17 -7.94
N ASP A 52 -11.44 2.41 -8.36
CA ASP A 52 -11.90 1.26 -7.61
C ASP A 52 -11.41 -0.02 -8.27
N ILE A 53 -10.67 -0.83 -7.56
CA ILE A 53 -10.28 -2.18 -7.97
C ILE A 53 -11.03 -3.16 -7.09
N SER A 54 -12.08 -3.77 -7.67
CA SER A 54 -12.99 -4.66 -6.94
C SER A 54 -12.81 -6.12 -7.36
N ILE A 55 -12.59 -6.98 -6.39
CA ILE A 55 -12.51 -8.44 -6.56
C ILE A 55 -13.58 -9.06 -5.67
N ASP A 56 -14.69 -9.46 -6.28
CA ASP A 56 -15.85 -10.00 -5.60
C ASP A 56 -16.28 -11.39 -6.14
N ASP A 57 -17.29 -11.97 -5.53
CA ASP A 57 -17.83 -13.28 -5.89
C ASP A 57 -18.79 -13.26 -7.08
N SER A 58 -19.18 -12.11 -7.61
CA SER A 58 -20.23 -12.00 -8.62
C SER A 58 -19.86 -12.58 -9.98
N TYR A 59 -18.56 -12.86 -10.19
CA TYR A 59 -18.04 -13.48 -11.42
C TYR A 59 -17.24 -14.76 -11.12
N SER A 60 -17.94 -15.85 -10.85
CA SER A 60 -17.33 -17.08 -10.33
C SER A 60 -16.76 -18.03 -11.39
N GLN A 61 -16.61 -17.65 -12.65
CA GLN A 61 -16.13 -18.60 -13.67
C GLN A 61 -14.63 -18.89 -13.63
N ASN A 62 -13.79 -18.00 -13.03
CA ASN A 62 -12.36 -18.23 -12.88
C ASN A 62 -11.76 -17.64 -11.58
N GLY A 63 -12.55 -17.53 -10.51
CA GLY A 63 -12.02 -17.15 -9.20
C GLY A 63 -11.80 -15.66 -8.94
N GLY A 64 -12.25 -14.76 -9.81
CA GLY A 64 -12.21 -13.32 -9.56
C GLY A 64 -10.79 -12.77 -9.39
N VAL A 65 -9.88 -12.99 -10.34
CA VAL A 65 -8.48 -12.60 -10.21
C VAL A 65 -8.18 -11.39 -11.07
N LEU A 66 -7.61 -10.35 -10.47
CA LEU A 66 -6.81 -9.37 -11.19
C LEU A 66 -5.43 -10.01 -11.44
N ILE A 67 -4.99 -10.09 -12.68
CA ILE A 67 -3.65 -10.57 -13.02
C ILE A 67 -2.76 -9.37 -13.28
N ASP A 68 -1.74 -9.24 -12.47
CA ASP A 68 -0.69 -8.23 -12.59
C ASP A 68 0.65 -8.93 -12.76
N GLU A 69 1.17 -8.95 -14.00
CA GLU A 69 2.41 -9.66 -14.32
C GLU A 69 3.27 -8.90 -15.33
N ASN A 70 4.54 -8.72 -14.98
CA ASN A 70 5.60 -8.19 -15.86
C ASN A 70 5.30 -6.81 -16.44
N ASN A 71 4.60 -5.96 -15.72
CA ASN A 71 4.39 -4.58 -16.12
C ASN A 71 5.60 -3.73 -15.72
N SER A 72 6.07 -2.87 -16.60
CA SER A 72 7.29 -2.09 -16.38
C SER A 72 7.17 -0.68 -16.90
N ALA A 73 7.85 0.24 -16.25
CA ALA A 73 7.96 1.63 -16.67
C ALA A 73 9.41 2.10 -16.54
N ALA A 74 9.87 2.91 -17.49
CA ALA A 74 11.27 3.36 -17.52
C ALA A 74 11.52 4.61 -16.69
N GLY A 75 10.49 5.43 -16.44
CA GLY A 75 10.63 6.76 -15.85
C GLY A 75 11.27 7.78 -16.78
N TYR A 76 11.06 9.06 -16.50
CA TYR A 76 11.75 10.13 -17.19
C TYR A 76 13.02 10.51 -16.44
N GLY A 77 14.20 10.15 -16.96
CA GLY A 77 15.48 10.57 -16.38
C GLY A 77 16.67 9.72 -16.79
N ASP A 78 17.86 10.31 -16.77
CA ASP A 78 19.14 9.68 -17.18
C ASP A 78 19.72 8.75 -16.07
N GLY A 79 18.89 8.02 -15.31
CA GLY A 79 19.39 7.17 -14.25
C GLY A 79 18.47 6.00 -13.89
N PRO A 80 19.02 4.92 -13.33
CA PRO A 80 18.26 3.72 -12.96
C PRO A 80 17.37 3.88 -11.72
N SER A 81 17.09 5.11 -11.27
CA SER A 81 16.44 5.39 -10.00
C SER A 81 15.18 6.25 -10.07
N THR A 82 14.59 6.43 -11.24
CA THR A 82 13.26 7.04 -11.28
C THR A 82 12.24 5.93 -11.31
N ALA A 83 11.82 5.53 -10.16
CA ALA A 83 10.79 4.54 -10.02
C ALA A 83 9.50 5.04 -10.65
N ALA A 84 9.02 4.21 -11.44
CA ALA A 84 8.07 4.57 -12.46
C ALA A 84 6.72 3.87 -12.27
N GLY A 85 6.57 3.06 -11.20
CA GLY A 85 5.40 2.24 -10.96
C GLY A 85 5.17 1.23 -12.08
N GLY A 86 5.82 0.08 -12.03
CA GLY A 86 5.68 -0.92 -13.07
C GLY A 86 4.23 -1.31 -13.32
N PHE A 87 3.47 -1.54 -12.26
CA PHE A 87 2.03 -1.72 -12.36
C PHE A 87 1.31 -0.37 -12.41
N MET A 88 1.49 0.47 -11.39
CA MET A 88 0.68 1.68 -11.22
C MET A 88 1.51 2.87 -10.77
N TYR A 89 1.27 4.02 -11.39
CA TYR A 89 1.72 5.31 -10.89
C TYR A 89 0.52 6.17 -10.48
N LEU A 90 0.49 6.54 -9.22
CA LEU A 90 -0.55 7.37 -8.62
C LEU A 90 0.00 8.78 -8.39
N GLY A 91 -0.38 9.73 -9.23
CA GLY A 91 -0.18 11.15 -8.95
C GLY A 91 -1.16 11.61 -7.87
N LEU A 92 -1.82 12.72 -8.04
CA LEU A 92 -2.91 13.16 -7.15
C LEU A 92 -4.17 12.30 -7.42
N SER A 93 -4.21 11.07 -6.88
CA SER A 93 -5.24 10.06 -7.16
C SER A 93 -5.47 9.20 -5.94
N GLU A 94 -6.67 8.65 -5.82
CA GLU A 94 -7.03 7.70 -4.78
C GLU A 94 -7.37 6.36 -5.42
N VAL A 95 -6.79 5.27 -4.93
CA VAL A 95 -7.15 3.91 -5.33
C VAL A 95 -7.72 3.14 -4.15
N THR A 96 -8.87 2.51 -4.37
CA THR A 96 -9.46 1.57 -3.43
C THR A 96 -9.28 0.15 -3.95
N PHE A 97 -8.66 -0.70 -3.15
CA PHE A 97 -8.63 -2.15 -3.36
C PHE A 97 -9.72 -2.79 -2.51
N ASP A 98 -10.88 -3.05 -3.09
CA ASP A 98 -11.99 -3.74 -2.44
C ASP A 98 -11.94 -5.23 -2.75
N ILE A 99 -11.46 -6.02 -1.80
CA ILE A 99 -11.22 -7.46 -1.99
C ILE A 99 -12.16 -8.25 -1.08
N ALA A 100 -13.04 -9.04 -1.68
CA ALA A 100 -14.04 -9.81 -0.97
C ALA A 100 -13.42 -10.96 -0.13
N ASP A 101 -14.18 -11.44 0.83
CA ASP A 101 -13.80 -12.55 1.70
C ASP A 101 -13.33 -13.79 0.91
N GLY A 102 -12.22 -14.37 1.34
CA GLY A 102 -11.60 -15.53 0.69
C GLY A 102 -10.99 -15.25 -0.68
N LYS A 103 -10.84 -13.99 -1.09
CA LYS A 103 -10.11 -13.59 -2.30
C LYS A 103 -8.77 -12.99 -1.95
N THR A 104 -7.82 -13.12 -2.85
CA THR A 104 -6.48 -12.55 -2.73
C THR A 104 -6.09 -11.86 -4.02
N LEU A 105 -5.62 -10.62 -3.91
CA LEU A 105 -4.94 -9.90 -4.98
C LEU A 105 -3.44 -9.89 -4.68
N VAL A 106 -2.64 -10.33 -5.63
CA VAL A 106 -1.18 -10.28 -5.54
C VAL A 106 -0.65 -9.25 -6.53
N ILE A 107 0.08 -8.26 -6.04
CA ILE A 107 0.76 -7.25 -6.86
C ILE A 107 2.26 -7.51 -6.78
N GLY A 108 2.87 -7.76 -7.94
CA GLY A 108 4.29 -8.01 -8.07
C GLY A 108 4.71 -9.46 -7.80
N ASN A 109 5.97 -9.71 -8.14
CA ASN A 109 6.60 -11.01 -7.99
C ASN A 109 7.92 -10.87 -7.22
N THR A 110 8.11 -11.64 -6.16
CA THR A 110 9.34 -11.62 -5.35
C THR A 110 10.60 -12.00 -6.11
N GLU A 111 10.47 -12.66 -7.27
CA GLU A 111 11.60 -13.10 -8.11
C GLU A 111 12.11 -12.01 -9.06
N ASN A 112 11.35 -10.93 -9.26
CA ASN A 112 11.72 -9.84 -10.16
C ASN A 112 12.50 -8.72 -9.46
N ASP A 113 13.34 -8.00 -10.24
CA ASP A 113 14.24 -6.94 -9.78
C ASP A 113 13.51 -5.62 -9.39
N GLY A 114 12.58 -5.69 -8.46
CA GLY A 114 12.13 -4.54 -7.69
C GLY A 114 11.08 -3.63 -8.34
N VAL A 115 11.31 -3.12 -9.53
CA VAL A 115 10.45 -2.09 -10.16
C VAL A 115 9.40 -2.65 -11.11
N VAL A 116 9.47 -3.93 -11.42
CA VAL A 116 8.44 -4.64 -12.19
C VAL A 116 7.23 -4.84 -11.29
N ASP A 117 6.05 -4.49 -11.79
CA ASP A 117 4.77 -4.57 -11.09
C ASP A 117 4.70 -3.75 -9.78
N SER A 118 5.53 -2.72 -9.63
CA SER A 118 5.52 -1.84 -8.46
C SER A 118 4.42 -0.78 -8.53
N ILE A 119 4.08 -0.26 -7.35
CA ILE A 119 3.26 0.95 -7.22
C ILE A 119 4.18 2.12 -6.86
N ALA A 120 3.97 3.27 -7.48
CA ALA A 120 4.73 4.49 -7.20
C ALA A 120 3.82 5.73 -7.18
N GLY A 121 4.36 6.87 -6.76
CA GLY A 121 3.67 8.15 -6.75
C GLY A 121 3.23 8.62 -5.37
N THR A 122 2.36 9.63 -5.34
CA THR A 122 2.00 10.40 -4.14
C THR A 122 0.53 10.32 -3.77
N GLY A 123 -0.24 9.44 -4.41
CA GLY A 123 -1.67 9.28 -4.17
C GLY A 123 -2.02 8.60 -2.85
N VAL A 124 -3.26 8.22 -2.70
CA VAL A 124 -3.76 7.48 -1.53
C VAL A 124 -4.18 6.07 -1.94
N ILE A 125 -3.77 5.10 -1.16
CA ILE A 125 -4.21 3.70 -1.29
C ILE A 125 -5.11 3.36 -0.11
N THR A 126 -6.32 2.88 -0.38
CA THR A 126 -7.23 2.36 0.63
C THR A 126 -7.52 0.88 0.36
N LYS A 127 -7.26 0.03 1.35
CA LYS A 127 -7.64 -1.39 1.30
C LYS A 127 -8.92 -1.60 2.07
N THR A 128 -9.97 -2.04 1.36
CA THR A 128 -11.28 -2.41 1.92
C THR A 128 -11.63 -3.88 1.61
N GLY A 129 -12.81 -4.32 2.01
CA GLY A 129 -13.19 -5.74 1.90
C GLY A 129 -12.37 -6.64 2.83
N SER A 130 -12.87 -7.81 3.14
CA SER A 130 -12.27 -8.74 4.12
C SER A 130 -11.25 -9.72 3.53
N GLY A 131 -10.97 -9.64 2.24
CA GLY A 131 -9.93 -10.44 1.56
C GLY A 131 -8.54 -9.80 1.64
N ASP A 132 -7.57 -10.37 0.94
CA ASP A 132 -6.15 -10.12 1.14
C ASP A 132 -5.52 -9.38 -0.04
N LEU A 133 -4.69 -8.38 0.26
CA LEU A 133 -3.80 -7.74 -0.69
C LEU A 133 -2.35 -8.12 -0.37
N VAL A 134 -1.65 -8.73 -1.32
CA VAL A 134 -0.25 -9.12 -1.17
C VAL A 134 0.62 -8.22 -2.04
N LEU A 135 1.56 -7.50 -1.40
CA LEU A 135 2.51 -6.62 -2.06
C LEU A 135 3.88 -7.28 -2.11
N ASN A 136 4.25 -7.79 -3.28
CA ASN A 136 5.51 -8.49 -3.53
C ASN A 136 6.53 -7.67 -4.32
N ALA A 137 6.15 -6.49 -4.81
CA ALA A 137 7.04 -5.59 -5.53
C ALA A 137 7.78 -4.63 -4.59
N ASP A 138 8.78 -3.94 -5.11
CA ASP A 138 9.42 -2.82 -4.43
C ASP A 138 8.60 -1.55 -4.66
N ASN A 139 7.84 -1.15 -3.66
CA ASN A 139 6.96 0.02 -3.70
C ASN A 139 7.57 1.23 -2.96
N ASN A 140 8.89 1.32 -2.83
CA ASN A 140 9.56 2.41 -2.11
C ASN A 140 9.39 3.78 -2.76
N ASP A 141 8.97 3.83 -4.00
CA ASP A 141 8.67 5.08 -4.69
C ASP A 141 7.20 5.48 -4.60
N PHE A 142 6.43 4.72 -3.85
CA PHE A 142 5.16 5.16 -3.34
C PHE A 142 5.41 5.97 -2.05
N THR A 143 5.21 7.27 -2.14
CA THR A 143 5.43 8.24 -1.04
C THR A 143 4.12 8.83 -0.53
N GLY A 144 3.00 8.37 -1.05
CA GLY A 144 1.65 8.75 -0.62
C GLY A 144 1.21 8.09 0.68
N GLU A 145 -0.08 8.04 0.91
CA GLU A 145 -0.67 7.45 2.10
C GLU A 145 -1.25 6.06 1.81
N MET A 146 -1.18 5.17 2.80
CA MET A 146 -1.86 3.89 2.73
C MET A 146 -2.73 3.66 3.97
N GLN A 147 -4.01 3.32 3.75
CA GLN A 147 -4.98 3.02 4.78
C GLN A 147 -5.50 1.59 4.61
N ILE A 148 -5.38 0.79 5.65
CA ILE A 148 -5.95 -0.56 5.70
C ILE A 148 -7.18 -0.50 6.59
N GLU A 149 -8.36 -0.44 6.00
CA GLU A 149 -9.63 -0.30 6.73
C GLU A 149 -10.26 -1.65 7.07
N ASN A 150 -10.02 -2.67 6.24
CA ASN A 150 -10.58 -4.00 6.44
C ASN A 150 -9.77 -5.06 5.68
N GLY A 151 -9.72 -6.30 6.21
CA GLY A 151 -8.98 -7.41 5.63
C GLY A 151 -7.47 -7.31 5.88
N GLU A 152 -6.70 -8.02 5.11
CA GLU A 152 -5.27 -8.15 5.29
C GLU A 152 -4.47 -7.46 4.16
N VAL A 153 -3.35 -6.86 4.54
CA VAL A 153 -2.26 -6.51 3.63
C VAL A 153 -1.02 -7.27 4.05
N THR A 154 -0.50 -8.11 3.17
CA THR A 154 0.75 -8.83 3.39
C THR A 154 1.91 -8.16 2.65
N LEU A 155 2.99 -7.89 3.38
CA LEU A 155 4.26 -7.41 2.81
C LEU A 155 5.19 -8.59 2.57
N GLY A 156 5.25 -9.06 1.33
CA GLY A 156 6.07 -10.20 0.92
C GLY A 156 7.50 -9.84 0.52
N ARG A 157 7.84 -8.55 0.43
CA ARG A 157 9.18 -8.07 0.08
C ARG A 157 9.69 -7.07 1.11
N SER A 158 10.94 -7.22 1.51
CA SER A 158 11.57 -6.32 2.50
C SER A 158 11.58 -4.87 2.02
N ASN A 159 11.23 -3.97 2.94
CA ASN A 159 11.18 -2.51 2.74
C ASN A 159 10.30 -2.04 1.56
N SER A 160 9.28 -2.79 1.21
CA SER A 160 8.44 -2.46 0.04
C SER A 160 7.58 -1.19 0.19
N LEU A 161 7.44 -0.64 1.39
CA LEU A 161 6.70 0.59 1.68
C LEU A 161 7.48 1.53 2.61
N MET A 162 8.80 1.58 2.51
CA MET A 162 9.65 2.33 3.43
C MET A 162 9.35 3.84 3.44
N ASN A 163 9.02 4.40 2.29
CA ASN A 163 8.80 5.83 2.10
C ASN A 163 7.31 6.25 2.11
N VAL A 164 6.40 5.35 2.46
CA VAL A 164 4.98 5.70 2.57
C VAL A 164 4.78 6.87 3.54
N GLY A 165 4.07 7.90 3.11
CA GLY A 165 3.83 9.11 3.90
C GLY A 165 4.84 10.25 3.71
N ASP A 166 5.92 10.09 2.93
CA ASP A 166 6.95 11.11 2.76
C ASP A 166 6.41 12.44 2.22
N THR A 167 5.50 12.36 1.27
CA THR A 167 4.97 13.56 0.59
C THR A 167 4.12 14.44 1.52
N HIS A 168 3.35 13.83 2.42
CA HIS A 168 2.42 14.56 3.31
C HIS A 168 3.08 15.01 4.62
N CYS A 169 4.14 14.33 5.04
CA CYS A 169 4.85 14.65 6.27
C CYS A 169 5.74 15.89 6.19
N GLN A 170 5.99 16.44 5.01
CA GLN A 170 6.89 17.60 4.86
C GLN A 170 6.20 18.92 5.19
N ASP A 171 4.89 19.04 4.97
CA ASP A 171 4.15 20.28 5.12
C ASP A 171 3.58 20.48 6.54
N ASP A 172 3.10 19.43 7.21
CA ASP A 172 2.69 19.43 8.61
C ASP A 172 2.97 18.08 9.30
N PRO A 173 3.93 18.01 10.23
CA PRO A 173 4.22 16.78 10.96
C PRO A 173 3.06 16.23 11.81
N GLN A 174 1.98 16.99 12.01
CA GLN A 174 0.80 16.54 12.77
C GLN A 174 -0.22 15.82 11.88
N ASP A 175 -0.15 16.03 10.58
CA ASP A 175 -1.01 15.36 9.58
C ASP A 175 -0.25 14.25 8.83
N CYS A 176 0.81 13.72 9.45
CA CYS A 176 1.59 12.60 8.91
C CYS A 176 0.82 11.28 9.01
N TYR A 177 0.00 11.03 8.04
CA TYR A 177 -0.63 9.73 7.85
C TYR A 177 0.22 8.90 6.88
N GLY A 178 1.18 8.15 7.38
CA GLY A 178 1.97 7.26 6.53
C GLY A 178 1.20 5.98 6.20
N LEU A 179 1.37 4.97 7.03
CA LEU A 179 0.61 3.74 6.98
C LEU A 179 -0.34 3.67 8.17
N THR A 180 -1.63 3.50 7.89
CA THR A 180 -2.67 3.40 8.91
C THR A 180 -3.34 2.03 8.87
N ILE A 181 -3.48 1.37 10.03
CA ILE A 181 -4.10 0.06 10.18
C ILE A 181 -5.34 0.20 11.08
N GLY A 182 -6.50 -0.13 10.54
CA GLY A 182 -7.78 0.10 11.18
C GLY A 182 -8.37 1.47 10.89
N SER A 183 -9.55 1.73 11.41
CA SER A 183 -10.29 2.98 11.21
C SER A 183 -11.12 3.33 12.42
N LEU A 184 -11.29 4.62 12.71
CA LEU A 184 -12.15 5.12 13.78
C LEU A 184 -13.64 4.88 13.49
N ASP A 185 -14.02 4.89 12.23
CA ASP A 185 -15.43 4.82 11.82
C ASP A 185 -15.90 3.37 11.55
N GLN A 186 -14.97 2.43 11.48
CA GLN A 186 -15.22 1.04 11.06
C GLN A 186 -14.91 0.02 12.15
N TYR A 187 -15.36 0.26 13.40
CA TYR A 187 -15.06 -0.61 14.56
C TYR A 187 -15.39 -2.09 14.40
N GLN A 188 -16.25 -2.45 13.45
CA GLN A 188 -16.64 -3.84 13.19
C GLN A 188 -15.69 -4.55 12.22
N ASN A 189 -14.92 -3.78 11.47
CA ASN A 189 -13.96 -4.32 10.51
C ASN A 189 -12.67 -4.67 11.24
N GLN A 190 -11.99 -5.71 10.78
CA GLN A 190 -10.66 -6.09 11.24
C GLN A 190 -9.67 -5.79 10.14
N ALA A 191 -8.70 -4.96 10.43
CA ALA A 191 -7.64 -4.59 9.51
C ALA A 191 -6.32 -5.18 10.00
N GLU A 192 -5.57 -5.82 9.12
CA GLU A 192 -4.30 -6.44 9.46
C GLU A 192 -3.19 -6.06 8.50
N LEU A 193 -2.04 -5.71 9.05
CA LEU A 193 -0.77 -5.69 8.33
C LEU A 193 0.05 -6.91 8.73
N ASN A 194 0.33 -7.77 7.77
CA ASN A 194 1.10 -8.99 7.98
C ASN A 194 2.51 -8.86 7.37
N VAL A 195 3.53 -9.10 8.18
CA VAL A 195 4.94 -9.05 7.80
C VAL A 195 5.53 -10.45 7.85
N VAL A 196 5.68 -11.07 6.70
CA VAL A 196 6.06 -12.49 6.57
C VAL A 196 7.56 -12.62 6.33
N SER A 197 8.32 -12.94 7.37
CA SER A 197 9.77 -13.24 7.31
C SER A 197 10.61 -12.19 6.60
N THR A 198 10.15 -10.93 6.58
CA THR A 198 10.76 -9.80 5.88
C THR A 198 11.16 -8.69 6.85
N GLN A 199 12.01 -7.78 6.38
CA GLN A 199 12.49 -6.65 7.17
C GLN A 199 11.85 -5.37 6.64
N HIS A 200 11.18 -4.61 7.51
CA HIS A 200 10.54 -3.36 7.13
C HIS A 200 10.93 -2.23 8.07
N THR A 201 11.30 -1.10 7.47
CA THR A 201 11.52 0.16 8.19
C THR A 201 10.50 1.17 7.69
N PHE A 202 9.65 1.65 8.58
CA PHE A 202 8.73 2.75 8.30
C PHE A 202 9.38 4.05 8.77
N VAL A 203 9.85 4.84 7.81
CA VAL A 203 10.53 6.11 8.07
C VAL A 203 9.56 7.17 8.58
N HIS A 204 8.33 7.13 8.06
CA HIS A 204 7.21 8.01 8.44
C HIS A 204 6.26 7.31 9.42
N ALA A 205 5.06 7.84 9.60
CA ALA A 205 4.17 7.35 10.62
C ALA A 205 3.60 5.95 10.29
N LEU A 206 3.68 5.04 11.27
CA LEU A 206 2.88 3.82 11.32
C LEU A 206 1.85 4.00 12.44
N THR A 207 0.58 4.02 12.10
CA THR A 207 -0.51 4.24 13.05
C THR A 207 -1.47 3.04 13.05
N GLY A 208 -1.86 2.58 14.24
CA GLY A 208 -2.85 1.52 14.39
C GLY A 208 -4.01 1.95 15.28
N PHE A 209 -5.23 1.77 14.81
CA PHE A 209 -6.45 1.94 15.59
C PHE A 209 -6.82 0.67 16.37
N GLN A 210 -7.86 0.73 17.21
CA GLN A 210 -8.24 -0.39 18.09
C GLN A 210 -8.63 -1.68 17.35
N ASN A 211 -9.12 -1.57 16.12
CA ASN A 211 -9.48 -2.68 15.24
C ASN A 211 -8.34 -3.07 14.28
N GLY A 212 -7.17 -2.48 14.44
CA GLY A 212 -5.98 -2.79 13.64
C GLY A 212 -5.11 -3.84 14.31
N THR A 213 -4.53 -4.72 13.51
CA THR A 213 -3.55 -5.73 13.94
C THR A 213 -2.26 -5.55 13.14
N LEU A 214 -1.14 -5.53 13.84
CA LEU A 214 0.19 -5.68 13.27
C LEU A 214 0.70 -7.08 13.62
N ASN A 215 0.71 -7.98 12.65
CA ASN A 215 1.26 -9.31 12.80
C ASN A 215 2.68 -9.36 12.24
N ILE A 216 3.64 -9.78 13.05
CA ILE A 216 5.04 -9.92 12.64
C ILE A 216 5.42 -11.38 12.81
N ASP A 217 5.46 -12.12 11.72
CA ASP A 217 5.78 -13.54 11.72
C ASP A 217 7.22 -13.83 12.13
N ALA A 218 7.48 -15.06 12.48
CA ALA A 218 8.83 -15.51 12.84
C ALA A 218 9.84 -15.19 11.74
N GLY A 219 10.89 -14.47 12.09
CA GLY A 219 11.91 -13.97 11.15
C GLY A 219 11.58 -12.62 10.53
N GLY A 220 10.36 -12.10 10.71
CA GLY A 220 10.00 -10.74 10.36
C GLY A 220 10.57 -9.72 11.36
N ASN A 221 10.85 -8.53 10.89
CA ASN A 221 11.26 -7.40 11.71
C ASN A 221 10.61 -6.12 11.18
N VAL A 222 10.00 -5.38 12.09
CA VAL A 222 9.43 -4.06 11.79
C VAL A 222 10.17 -3.01 12.61
N THR A 223 10.76 -2.04 11.96
CA THR A 223 11.37 -0.87 12.59
C THR A 223 10.48 0.35 12.38
N VAL A 224 10.12 1.04 13.44
CA VAL A 224 9.26 2.23 13.41
C VAL A 224 9.99 3.45 13.96
N ASN A 225 9.87 4.59 13.27
CA ASN A 225 10.41 5.87 13.72
C ASN A 225 9.40 6.67 14.51
N GLN A 226 8.15 6.75 14.04
CA GLN A 226 7.11 7.58 14.64
C GLN A 226 5.72 6.98 14.43
N GLY A 227 4.76 7.45 15.21
CA GLY A 227 3.37 7.01 15.14
C GLY A 227 2.82 6.52 16.47
N SER A 228 1.71 5.83 16.39
CA SER A 228 1.07 5.24 17.57
C SER A 228 0.28 3.99 17.21
N PHE A 229 0.22 3.04 18.13
CA PHE A 229 -0.55 1.83 17.95
C PHE A 229 -1.48 1.59 19.13
N ALA A 230 -2.78 1.54 18.88
CA ALA A 230 -3.83 1.28 19.87
C ALA A 230 -4.49 -0.09 19.70
N GLY A 231 -4.13 -0.82 18.64
CA GLY A 231 -4.65 -2.14 18.29
C GLY A 231 -3.83 -3.29 18.87
N THR A 232 -3.83 -4.41 18.18
CA THR A 232 -3.10 -5.62 18.55
C THR A 232 -1.75 -5.69 17.83
N ILE A 233 -0.67 -6.01 18.57
CA ILE A 233 0.62 -6.36 17.98
C ILE A 233 0.89 -7.82 18.37
N GLU A 234 1.07 -8.68 17.38
CA GLU A 234 1.22 -10.11 17.60
C GLU A 234 2.26 -10.77 16.68
N GLY A 235 2.44 -12.07 16.80
CA GLY A 235 3.38 -12.86 16.04
C GLY A 235 4.65 -13.23 16.83
N ALA A 236 5.64 -13.77 16.15
CA ALA A 236 6.89 -14.25 16.74
C ALA A 236 8.12 -13.50 16.21
N GLY A 237 7.91 -12.43 15.47
CA GLY A 237 8.95 -11.55 14.91
C GLY A 237 9.40 -10.46 15.89
N GLN A 238 10.05 -9.45 15.39
CA GLN A 238 10.64 -8.37 16.18
C GLN A 238 10.03 -7.00 15.82
N LEU A 239 9.69 -6.22 16.84
CA LEU A 239 9.38 -4.80 16.70
C LEU A 239 10.54 -3.96 17.25
N THR A 240 11.12 -3.09 16.44
CA THR A 240 12.17 -2.17 16.82
C THR A 240 11.67 -0.74 16.79
N ILE A 241 11.85 0.00 17.87
CA ILE A 241 11.64 1.44 17.93
C ILE A 241 13.00 2.09 17.66
N ALA A 242 13.11 2.83 16.57
CA ALA A 242 14.38 3.39 16.13
C ALA A 242 14.93 4.44 17.10
N GLN A 243 16.23 4.60 17.11
CA GLN A 243 16.92 5.62 17.90
C GLN A 243 16.38 7.02 17.59
N ASN A 244 16.03 7.76 18.64
CA ASN A 244 15.33 9.06 18.57
C ASN A 244 13.90 8.99 17.96
N GLY A 245 13.35 7.80 17.74
CA GLY A 245 11.98 7.62 17.33
C GLY A 245 11.00 8.07 18.42
N SER A 246 9.82 8.47 17.99
CA SER A 246 8.69 8.78 18.89
C SER A 246 7.52 7.86 18.53
N TYR A 247 7.45 6.72 19.20
CA TYR A 247 6.37 5.74 18.97
C TYR A 247 5.60 5.46 20.25
N VAL A 248 4.28 5.56 20.16
CA VAL A 248 3.40 5.40 21.33
C VAL A 248 2.61 4.10 21.21
N LEU A 249 2.85 3.17 22.13
CA LEU A 249 2.00 2.00 22.31
C LEU A 249 0.83 2.42 23.22
N ALA A 250 -0.29 2.81 22.60
CA ALA A 250 -1.43 3.39 23.29
C ALA A 250 -2.53 2.36 23.51
N GLY A 251 -2.99 2.23 24.76
CA GLY A 251 -4.24 1.56 25.08
C GLY A 251 -4.25 0.05 24.88
N ALA A 252 -3.11 -0.60 24.90
CA ALA A 252 -2.86 -2.04 24.78
C ALA A 252 -4.12 -2.92 24.84
N GLN A 253 -4.77 -3.13 23.72
CA GLN A 253 -5.84 -4.15 23.66
C GLN A 253 -5.22 -5.53 23.76
N SER A 254 -4.10 -5.78 23.11
CA SER A 254 -3.37 -7.03 23.27
C SER A 254 -1.95 -6.88 22.74
N MET A 255 -0.97 -7.11 23.60
CA MET A 255 0.40 -7.37 23.18
C MET A 255 0.59 -8.88 23.17
N ALA A 256 0.34 -9.51 22.04
CA ALA A 256 0.49 -10.97 21.85
C ALA A 256 1.80 -11.29 21.08
N LEU A 257 2.69 -10.32 20.96
CA LEU A 257 4.01 -10.52 20.37
C LEU A 257 4.80 -11.48 21.29
N THR A 258 5.23 -12.61 20.74
CA THR A 258 6.07 -13.60 21.42
C THR A 258 7.55 -13.42 21.07
N GLY A 259 7.86 -12.55 20.11
CA GLY A 259 9.20 -12.11 19.78
C GLY A 259 9.66 -10.92 20.62
N ASP A 260 10.65 -10.20 20.13
CA ASP A 260 11.32 -9.13 20.88
C ASP A 260 10.75 -7.74 20.57
N ILE A 261 10.73 -6.87 21.58
CA ILE A 261 10.61 -5.42 21.38
C ILE A 261 11.98 -4.82 21.73
N VAL A 262 12.57 -4.16 20.76
CA VAL A 262 13.87 -3.51 20.88
C VAL A 262 13.69 -1.99 20.82
N VAL A 263 14.38 -1.28 21.70
CA VAL A 263 14.49 0.19 21.67
C VAL A 263 15.95 0.52 21.46
N ASP A 264 16.27 1.08 20.30
CA ASP A 264 17.64 1.45 19.92
C ASP A 264 18.05 2.82 20.49
#